data_d44d86a67c677f697db47ec0555f1995
#
_entry.id   d44d86a67c677f697db47ec0555f1995
#
_cell.length_a   1.000
_cell.length_b   1.000
_cell.length_c   1.000
_cell.angle_alpha   90.00
_cell.angle_beta   90.00
_cell.angle_gamma   90.00
#
_symmetry.space_group_name_H-M   'P 1'
#
loop_
_entity.id
_entity.type
_entity.pdbx_description
1 polymer ?
#
loop_
_entity_poly.entity_id
_entity_poly.type
_entity_poly.pdbx_seq_one_letter_code
_entity_poly.pdbx_strand_id
1 'polypeptide(L)' 'MPRYEVIIYWITDDNAFIAEVPELPGCVADGATYKQALANAEVIIKEWIAIAK' A
#
# COMPACT_ATOMS: atom_id res chain seq x y z
N MET A 1 -3.13 8.51 -14.78
CA MET A 1 -2.72 8.06 -13.45
C MET A 1 -1.64 7.00 -13.57
N PRO A 2 -0.53 7.16 -12.86
CA PRO A 2 0.50 6.12 -12.91
C PRO A 2 -0.02 4.81 -12.35
N ARG A 3 0.43 3.73 -12.94
CA ARG A 3 0.01 2.39 -12.51
C ARG A 3 1.16 1.71 -11.81
N TYR A 4 0.93 1.38 -10.57
CA TYR A 4 1.91 0.64 -9.78
C TYR A 4 1.30 -0.68 -9.36
N GLU A 5 2.11 -1.71 -9.34
CA GLU A 5 1.68 -2.99 -8.84
C GLU A 5 1.52 -2.90 -7.33
N VAL A 6 0.40 -3.42 -6.81
CA VAL A 6 0.16 -3.49 -5.38
C VAL A 6 0.01 -4.95 -5.00
N ILE A 7 0.84 -5.41 -4.08
CA ILE A 7 0.80 -6.78 -3.59
C ILE A 7 0.19 -6.77 -2.20
N ILE A 8 -0.92 -7.49 -2.04
CA ILE A 8 -1.63 -7.52 -0.76
C ILE A 8 -1.58 -8.94 -0.21
N TYR A 9 -1.18 -9.08 1.04
CA TYR A 9 -1.09 -10.37 1.69
C TYR A 9 -1.48 -10.27 3.16
N TRP A 10 -1.85 -11.40 3.73
CA TRP A 10 -2.29 -11.49 5.13
C TRP A 10 -1.11 -11.85 6.02
N ILE A 11 -1.01 -11.17 7.16
CA ILE A 11 -0.03 -11.49 8.19
C ILE A 11 -0.76 -11.98 9.43
N THR A 12 -0.60 -13.25 9.73
CA THR A 12 -1.29 -13.89 10.85
C THR A 12 -0.87 -13.30 12.20
N ASP A 13 0.41 -13.02 12.36
CA ASP A 13 0.93 -12.50 13.63
C ASP A 13 0.33 -11.15 13.99
N ASP A 14 0.05 -10.33 12.99
CA ASP A 14 -0.50 -9.00 13.20
C ASP A 14 -2.01 -8.95 12.97
N ASN A 15 -2.60 -10.04 12.51
CA ASN A 15 -4.01 -10.09 12.12
C ASN A 15 -4.37 -8.93 11.20
N ALA A 16 -3.55 -8.72 10.19
CA ALA A 16 -3.73 -7.59 9.30
C ALA A 16 -3.34 -7.95 7.88
N PHE A 17 -3.95 -7.24 6.92
CA PHE A 17 -3.50 -7.27 5.54
C PHE A 17 -2.41 -6.23 5.34
N ILE A 18 -1.41 -6.59 4.56
CA ILE A 18 -0.32 -5.68 4.20
C ILE A 18 -0.41 -5.43 2.69
N ALA A 19 -0.29 -4.17 2.31
CA ALA A 19 -0.23 -3.79 0.90
C ALA A 19 1.14 -3.17 0.63
N GLU A 20 1.86 -3.77 -0.31
CA GLU A 20 3.19 -3.31 -0.71
C GLU A 20 3.18 -2.80 -2.13
N VAL A 21 3.90 -1.73 -2.38
CA VAL A 21 4.13 -1.23 -3.72
C VAL A 21 5.62 -1.36 -4.00
N PRO A 22 6.05 -2.45 -4.66
CA PRO A 22 7.49 -2.73 -4.85
C PRO A 22 8.24 -1.65 -5.60
N GLU A 23 7.56 -0.94 -6.50
CA GLU A 23 8.17 0.09 -7.31
C GLU A 23 8.48 1.36 -6.54
N LEU A 24 7.88 1.54 -5.37
CA LEU A 24 8.10 2.72 -4.53
C LEU A 24 8.71 2.28 -3.20
N PRO A 25 10.03 2.45 -3.03
CA PRO A 25 10.69 1.99 -1.80
C PRO A 25 10.05 2.58 -0.55
N GLY A 26 9.73 1.72 0.40
CA GLY A 26 9.11 2.14 1.64
C GLY A 26 7.61 2.37 1.56
N CYS A 27 7.00 2.15 0.42
CA CYS A 27 5.56 2.32 0.26
C CYS A 27 4.85 1.04 0.71
N VAL A 28 4.50 0.99 1.98
CA VAL A 28 3.84 -0.15 2.61
C VAL A 28 2.69 0.38 3.47
N ALA A 29 1.55 -0.28 3.37
CA ALA A 29 0.37 0.09 4.17
C ALA A 29 -0.23 -1.17 4.78
N ASP A 30 -1.08 -0.97 5.77
CA ASP A 30 -1.77 -2.09 6.40
C ASP A 30 -3.24 -1.74 6.60
N GLY A 31 -4.04 -2.75 6.86
CA GLY A 31 -5.45 -2.56 7.14
C GLY A 31 -6.07 -3.83 7.68
N ALA A 32 -7.21 -3.67 8.35
CA ALA A 32 -7.93 -4.80 8.92
C ALA A 32 -8.61 -5.65 7.85
N THR A 33 -8.87 -5.07 6.68
CA THR A 33 -9.45 -5.76 5.55
C THR A 33 -8.60 -5.52 4.31
N TYR A 34 -8.80 -6.38 3.31
CA TYR A 34 -8.16 -6.23 2.00
C TYR A 34 -8.42 -4.83 1.42
N LYS A 35 -9.68 -4.43 1.44
CA LYS A 35 -10.10 -3.14 0.89
C LYS A 35 -9.44 -1.97 1.64
N GLN A 36 -9.35 -2.09 2.96
CA GLN A 36 -8.77 -1.04 3.77
C GLN A 36 -7.26 -0.91 3.51
N ALA A 37 -6.57 -2.03 3.40
CA ALA A 37 -5.14 -2.02 3.10
C ALA A 37 -4.88 -1.38 1.73
N LEU A 38 -5.72 -1.70 0.74
CA LEU A 38 -5.59 -1.12 -0.59
C LEU A 38 -5.83 0.39 -0.56
N ALA A 39 -6.87 0.83 0.14
CA ALA A 39 -7.18 2.25 0.24
C ALA A 39 -6.05 3.02 0.91
N ASN A 40 -5.48 2.45 1.97
CA ASN A 40 -4.35 3.09 2.66
C ASN A 40 -3.12 3.16 1.77
N ALA A 41 -2.87 2.12 0.98
CA ALA A 41 -1.76 2.12 0.03
C ALA A 41 -1.93 3.21 -1.03
N GLU A 42 -3.15 3.39 -1.50
CA GLU A 42 -3.44 4.42 -2.50
C GLU A 42 -3.13 5.82 -1.98
N VAL A 43 -3.43 6.08 -0.71
CA VAL A 43 -3.10 7.37 -0.10
C VAL A 43 -1.59 7.60 -0.10
N ILE A 44 -0.83 6.57 0.27
CA ILE A 44 0.63 6.67 0.31
C ILE A 44 1.20 6.89 -1.10
N ILE A 45 0.65 6.20 -2.08
CA ILE A 45 1.08 6.37 -3.47
C ILE A 45 0.87 7.82 -3.92
N LYS A 46 -0.27 8.40 -3.59
CA LYS A 46 -0.57 9.78 -3.95
C LYS A 46 0.41 10.74 -3.31
N GLU A 47 0.76 10.52 -2.04
CA GLU A 47 1.73 11.34 -1.35
C GLU A 47 3.11 11.20 -1.98
N TRP A 48 3.49 9.98 -2.35
CA TRP A 48 4.75 9.72 -3.01
C TRP A 48 4.88 10.51 -4.32
N ILE A 49 3.81 10.46 -5.12
CA ILE A 49 3.77 11.16 -6.41
C ILE A 49 3.83 12.67 -6.20
N ALA A 50 3.13 13.18 -5.19
CA ALA A 50 3.11 14.61 -4.89
C ALA A 50 4.49 15.12 -4.48
N ILE A 51 5.24 14.32 -3.72
CA ILE A 51 6.59 14.69 -3.28
C ILE A 51 7.59 14.61 -4.42
N ALA A 52 7.39 13.66 -5.32
CA ALA A 52 8.33 13.40 -6.42
C ALA A 52 8.32 14.48 -7.50
N LYS A 53 7.42 15.43 -7.41
CA LYS A 53 7.44 16.55 -8.32
C LYS A 53 8.67 17.44 -8.03
#